data_dee76a328881b7cfc5c7faed904c45f5
#
_entry.id   dee76a328881b7cfc5c7faed904c45f5
#
_cell.length_a   1.000
_cell.length_b   1.000
_cell.length_c   1.000
_cell.angle_alpha   90.00
_cell.angle_beta   90.00
_cell.angle_gamma   90.00
#
_symmetry.space_group_name_H-M   'P 1'
#
loop_
_entity.id
_entity.type
_entity.pdbx_description
1 polymer ?
#
loop_
_entity_poly.entity_id
_entity_poly.type
_entity_poly.pdbx_seq_one_letter_code
_entity_poly.pdbx_strand_id
1 'polypeptide(L)'
;MDKILKEKTEQWMTLERKTLEQRKKAEQFYEEEMMEHIVREYIRNNKSKLKEKAKYLIVSVGTSYEPIVLNISLLQPERILFLYTSQSEEILDKVMDFCCLRMSQVEKSKVNETNQTDIYREIKRCYLEWGKPEKIYIDFTGGTKAMSTA
;
A
#
# COMPACT_ATOMS: atom_id res chain seq x y z
N MET A 1 -22.10 5.90 -2.44
CA MET A 1 -21.15 5.24 -3.38
C MET A 1 -21.22 5.92 -4.74
N ASP A 2 -20.08 6.08 -5.36
CA ASP A 2 -19.98 6.61 -6.71
C ASP A 2 -20.79 5.74 -7.71
N LYS A 3 -21.61 6.36 -8.53
CA LYS A 3 -22.44 5.65 -9.52
C LYS A 3 -21.61 4.88 -10.53
N ILE A 4 -20.50 5.45 -10.99
CA ILE A 4 -19.59 4.81 -11.92
C ILE A 4 -18.95 3.58 -11.27
N LEU A 5 -18.52 3.68 -10.03
CA LEU A 5 -17.95 2.57 -9.27
C LEU A 5 -18.97 1.45 -9.10
N LYS A 6 -20.24 1.78 -8.82
CA LYS A 6 -21.30 0.79 -8.69
C LYS A 6 -21.50 0.02 -9.98
N GLU A 7 -21.55 0.71 -11.12
CA GLU A 7 -21.69 0.10 -12.43
C GLU A 7 -20.50 -0.80 -12.76
N LYS A 8 -19.28 -0.34 -12.49
CA LYS A 8 -18.05 -1.12 -12.71
C LYS A 8 -18.01 -2.35 -11.82
N THR A 9 -18.45 -2.24 -10.56
CA THR A 9 -18.51 -3.37 -9.64
C THR A 9 -19.48 -4.44 -10.17
N GLU A 10 -20.65 -4.03 -10.66
CA GLU A 10 -21.61 -4.95 -11.24
C GLU A 10 -21.04 -5.68 -12.46
N GLN A 11 -20.34 -4.97 -13.34
CA GLN A 11 -19.65 -5.56 -14.49
C GLN A 11 -18.58 -6.55 -14.04
N TRP A 12 -17.78 -6.18 -13.05
CA TRP A 12 -16.71 -7.04 -12.51
C TRP A 12 -17.28 -8.34 -11.94
N MET A 13 -18.39 -8.26 -11.21
CA MET A 13 -19.05 -9.43 -10.62
C MET A 13 -19.57 -10.42 -11.66
N THR A 14 -19.88 -9.96 -12.87
CA THR A 14 -20.36 -10.83 -13.95
C THR A 14 -19.26 -11.54 -14.71
N LEU A 15 -18.00 -11.15 -14.52
CA LEU A 15 -16.88 -11.76 -15.22
C LEU A 15 -16.66 -13.20 -14.76
N GLU A 16 -16.44 -14.11 -15.71
CA GLU A 16 -16.14 -15.50 -15.41
C GLU A 16 -14.73 -15.66 -14.84
N ARG A 17 -14.57 -16.59 -13.89
CA ARG A 17 -13.29 -16.85 -13.20
C ARG A 17 -12.94 -18.33 -13.13
N LYS A 18 -13.37 -19.10 -14.13
CA LYS A 18 -13.17 -20.55 -14.17
C LYS A 18 -11.75 -20.92 -14.58
N THR A 19 -11.15 -20.16 -15.50
CA THR A 19 -9.79 -20.41 -15.98
C THR A 19 -8.82 -19.37 -15.40
N LEU A 20 -7.53 -19.69 -15.46
CA LEU A 20 -6.48 -18.76 -15.04
C LEU A 20 -6.54 -17.45 -15.87
N GLU A 21 -6.76 -17.58 -17.18
CA GLU A 21 -6.89 -16.44 -18.08
C GLU A 21 -8.07 -15.55 -17.70
N GLN A 22 -9.22 -16.15 -17.40
CA GLN A 22 -10.41 -15.42 -16.97
C GLN A 22 -10.18 -14.70 -15.65
N ARG A 23 -9.49 -15.35 -14.70
CA ARG A 23 -9.15 -14.73 -13.41
C ARG A 23 -8.19 -13.55 -13.60
N LYS A 24 -7.23 -13.67 -14.49
CA LYS A 24 -6.31 -12.56 -14.81
C LYS A 24 -7.05 -11.38 -15.45
N LYS A 25 -8.02 -11.65 -16.31
CA LYS A 25 -8.85 -10.59 -16.92
C LYS A 25 -9.71 -9.88 -15.87
N ALA A 26 -10.28 -10.62 -14.92
CA ALA A 26 -11.06 -10.02 -13.85
C ALA A 26 -10.18 -9.16 -12.95
N GLU A 27 -8.98 -9.61 -12.63
CA GLU A 27 -8.00 -8.87 -11.84
C GLU A 27 -7.55 -7.60 -12.57
N GLN A 28 -7.28 -7.70 -13.86
CA GLN A 28 -6.92 -6.56 -14.71
C GLN A 28 -8.05 -5.54 -14.77
N PHE A 29 -9.29 -5.98 -14.91
CA PHE A 29 -10.46 -5.11 -14.91
C PHE A 29 -10.54 -4.35 -13.58
N TYR A 30 -10.34 -5.03 -12.45
CA TYR A 30 -10.34 -4.43 -11.14
C TYR A 30 -9.28 -3.33 -11.03
N GLU A 31 -8.05 -3.63 -11.44
CA GLU A 31 -6.92 -2.70 -11.36
C GLU A 31 -7.10 -1.49 -12.28
N GLU A 32 -7.54 -1.70 -13.50
CA GLU A 32 -7.63 -0.64 -14.52
C GLU A 32 -8.92 0.17 -14.45
N GLU A 33 -10.04 -0.48 -14.09
CA GLU A 33 -11.37 0.13 -14.19
C GLU A 33 -11.97 0.51 -12.85
N MET A 34 -11.56 -0.13 -11.76
CA MET A 34 -12.18 0.04 -10.45
C MET A 34 -11.31 0.78 -9.43
N MET A 35 -10.00 0.51 -9.39
CA MET A 35 -9.12 1.02 -8.32
C MET A 35 -9.13 2.54 -8.22
N GLU A 36 -9.13 3.25 -9.31
CA GLU A 36 -9.16 4.72 -9.30
C GLU A 36 -10.41 5.24 -8.57
N HIS A 37 -11.56 4.64 -8.84
CA HIS A 37 -12.82 5.02 -8.21
C HIS A 37 -12.88 4.61 -6.75
N ILE A 38 -12.31 3.45 -6.41
CA ILE A 38 -12.21 2.97 -5.02
C ILE A 38 -11.37 3.93 -4.19
N VAL A 39 -10.22 4.33 -4.69
CA VAL A 39 -9.32 5.28 -4.03
C VAL A 39 -10.03 6.61 -3.82
N ARG A 40 -10.69 7.11 -4.83
CA ARG A 40 -11.42 8.38 -4.78
C ARG A 40 -12.52 8.36 -3.72
N GLU A 41 -13.30 7.28 -3.67
CA GLU A 41 -14.35 7.07 -2.68
C GLU A 41 -13.78 6.99 -1.27
N TYR A 42 -12.68 6.26 -1.09
CA TYR A 42 -12.01 6.13 0.20
C TYR A 42 -11.52 7.48 0.73
N ILE A 43 -10.89 8.28 -0.12
CA ILE A 43 -10.41 9.61 0.26
C ILE A 43 -11.58 10.49 0.65
N ARG A 44 -12.65 10.51 -0.12
CA ARG A 44 -13.84 11.30 0.17
C ARG A 44 -14.44 10.96 1.53
N ASN A 45 -14.51 9.67 1.86
CA ASN A 45 -15.13 9.20 3.10
C ASN A 45 -14.24 9.37 4.33
N ASN A 46 -12.92 9.50 4.16
CA ASN A 46 -11.97 9.50 5.27
C ASN A 46 -11.19 10.81 5.43
N LYS A 47 -11.29 11.72 4.49
CA LYS A 47 -10.53 12.98 4.52
C LYS A 47 -10.82 13.82 5.77
N SER A 48 -12.07 13.86 6.22
CA SER A 48 -12.48 14.60 7.41
C SER A 48 -11.93 13.98 8.71
N LYS A 49 -11.55 12.71 8.69
CA LYS A 49 -10.97 12.02 9.85
C LYS A 49 -9.47 12.25 9.98
N LEU A 50 -8.83 12.77 8.94
CA LEU A 50 -7.41 13.02 8.93
C LEU A 50 -7.12 14.38 9.55
N LYS A 51 -6.51 14.40 10.73
CA LYS A 51 -6.19 15.64 11.45
C LYS A 51 -4.90 16.29 10.98
N GLU A 52 -3.93 15.48 10.54
CA GLU A 52 -2.63 15.94 10.10
C GLU A 52 -2.17 15.18 8.87
N LYS A 53 -1.37 15.83 8.02
CA LYS A 53 -0.70 15.19 6.90
C LYS A 53 0.46 14.34 7.43
N ALA A 54 0.54 13.08 7.03
CA ALA A 54 1.66 12.22 7.38
C ALA A 54 2.89 12.60 6.56
N LYS A 55 3.95 13.06 7.20
CA LYS A 55 5.20 13.41 6.51
C LYS A 55 6.05 12.16 6.26
N TYR A 56 6.14 11.29 7.24
CA TYR A 56 6.95 10.06 7.20
C TYR A 56 6.04 8.85 7.42
N LEU A 57 6.16 7.86 6.53
CA LEU A 57 5.37 6.64 6.60
C LEU A 57 6.26 5.43 6.44
N ILE A 58 6.08 4.45 7.32
CA ILE A 58 6.71 3.12 7.21
C ILE A 58 5.59 2.12 6.90
N VAL A 59 5.77 1.32 5.85
CA VAL A 59 4.77 0.38 5.38
C VAL A 59 5.37 -1.02 5.29
N SER A 60 4.72 -1.98 5.91
CA SER A 60 5.03 -3.39 5.68
C SER A 60 4.19 -3.91 4.51
N VAL A 61 4.86 -4.50 3.52
CA VAL A 61 4.21 -4.99 2.30
C VAL A 61 3.94 -6.48 2.44
N GLY A 62 2.68 -6.86 2.38
CA GLY A 62 2.23 -8.23 2.53
C GLY A 62 1.61 -8.78 1.25
N THR A 63 0.44 -9.39 1.37
CA THR A 63 -0.21 -10.12 0.26
C THR A 63 -1.20 -9.29 -0.54
N SER A 64 -1.56 -8.11 -0.06
CA SER A 64 -2.57 -7.27 -0.71
C SER A 64 -2.07 -5.84 -0.89
N TYR A 65 -2.26 -5.30 -2.09
CA TYR A 65 -1.83 -3.94 -2.41
C TYR A 65 -2.88 -2.88 -2.07
N GLU A 66 -4.18 -3.24 -2.08
CA GLU A 66 -5.27 -2.27 -1.93
C GLU A 66 -5.20 -1.44 -0.65
N PRO A 67 -5.03 -2.03 0.55
CA PRO A 67 -4.97 -1.22 1.77
C PRO A 67 -3.80 -0.24 1.77
N ILE A 68 -2.68 -0.64 1.21
CA ILE A 68 -1.48 0.21 1.13
C ILE A 68 -1.72 1.39 0.19
N VAL A 69 -2.28 1.12 -0.99
CA VAL A 69 -2.62 2.16 -1.97
C VAL A 69 -3.60 3.16 -1.37
N LEU A 70 -4.62 2.68 -0.67
CA LEU A 70 -5.62 3.53 -0.03
C LEU A 70 -4.99 4.45 1.04
N ASN A 71 -4.14 3.90 1.88
CA ASN A 71 -3.49 4.67 2.94
C ASN A 71 -2.51 5.69 2.40
N ILE A 72 -1.70 5.33 1.42
CA ILE A 72 -0.76 6.28 0.81
C ILE A 72 -1.51 7.41 0.09
N SER A 73 -2.57 7.06 -0.62
CA SER A 73 -3.38 8.05 -1.34
C SER A 73 -4.07 9.02 -0.39
N LEU A 74 -4.52 8.55 0.77
CA LEU A 74 -5.13 9.39 1.79
C LEU A 74 -4.11 10.26 2.52
N LEU A 75 -3.03 9.65 2.99
CA LEU A 75 -2.02 10.32 3.84
C LEU A 75 -1.07 11.23 3.05
N GLN A 76 -0.81 10.92 1.79
CA GLN A 76 0.12 11.65 0.91
C GLN A 76 1.45 11.96 1.59
N PRO A 77 2.21 10.94 2.04
CA PRO A 77 3.46 11.16 2.76
C PRO A 77 4.55 11.73 1.86
N GLU A 78 5.47 12.48 2.45
CA GLU A 78 6.62 13.02 1.74
C GLU A 78 7.73 11.98 1.58
N ARG A 79 7.89 11.10 2.58
CA ARG A 79 8.89 10.03 2.60
C ARG A 79 8.25 8.73 3.05
N ILE A 80 8.60 7.64 2.36
CA ILE A 80 8.05 6.32 2.65
C ILE A 80 9.19 5.30 2.73
N LEU A 81 9.16 4.45 3.76
CA LEU A 81 9.98 3.25 3.83
C LEU A 81 9.07 2.04 3.62
N PHE A 82 9.35 1.25 2.58
CA PHE A 82 8.69 -0.02 2.37
C PHE A 82 9.56 -1.16 2.89
N LEU A 83 9.00 -1.95 3.79
CA LEU A 83 9.59 -3.20 4.25
C LEU A 83 8.92 -4.34 3.48
N TYR A 84 9.67 -5.07 2.69
CA TYR A 84 9.11 -6.12 1.85
C TYR A 84 9.97 -7.37 1.90
N THR A 85 9.40 -8.49 1.44
CA THR A 85 10.09 -9.77 1.31
C THR A 85 10.16 -10.17 -0.15
N SER A 86 10.90 -11.23 -0.46
CA SER A 86 10.93 -11.77 -1.82
C SER A 86 9.55 -12.19 -2.34
N GLN A 87 8.65 -12.56 -1.43
CA GLN A 87 7.28 -12.97 -1.78
C GLN A 87 6.34 -11.79 -2.04
N SER A 88 6.65 -10.61 -1.52
CA SER A 88 5.80 -9.42 -1.64
C SER A 88 6.34 -8.38 -2.63
N GLU A 89 7.39 -8.70 -3.36
CA GLU A 89 8.02 -7.79 -4.32
C GLU A 89 7.07 -7.32 -5.42
N GLU A 90 6.25 -8.23 -5.95
CA GLU A 90 5.24 -7.89 -6.97
C GLU A 90 4.17 -6.94 -6.42
N ILE A 91 3.79 -7.14 -5.17
CA ILE A 91 2.81 -6.28 -4.50
C ILE A 91 3.38 -4.87 -4.35
N LEU A 92 4.65 -4.75 -3.96
CA LEU A 92 5.33 -3.46 -3.87
C LEU A 92 5.34 -2.74 -5.22
N ASP A 93 5.64 -3.45 -6.30
CA ASP A 93 5.64 -2.87 -7.65
C ASP A 93 4.26 -2.32 -8.03
N LYS A 94 3.19 -3.04 -7.70
CA LYS A 94 1.81 -2.56 -7.93
C LYS A 94 1.51 -1.29 -7.13
N VAL A 95 1.94 -1.23 -5.88
CA VAL A 95 1.76 -0.05 -5.02
C VAL A 95 2.48 1.15 -5.63
N MET A 96 3.73 0.96 -6.06
CA MET A 96 4.52 2.03 -6.68
C MET A 96 3.85 2.57 -7.93
N ASP A 97 3.30 1.68 -8.77
CA ASP A 97 2.61 2.07 -10.00
C ASP A 97 1.30 2.82 -9.73
N PHE A 98 0.46 2.29 -8.85
CA PHE A 98 -0.82 2.92 -8.52
C PHE A 98 -0.66 4.30 -7.88
N CYS A 99 0.30 4.46 -7.00
CA CYS A 99 0.50 5.70 -6.26
C CYS A 99 1.38 6.70 -7.01
N CYS A 100 1.96 6.32 -8.14
CA CYS A 100 2.86 7.16 -8.95
C CYS A 100 3.98 7.77 -8.10
N LEU A 101 4.60 6.96 -7.25
CA LEU A 101 5.61 7.42 -6.30
C LEU A 101 6.94 7.72 -6.99
N ARG A 102 7.57 8.82 -6.57
CA ARG A 102 8.90 9.21 -7.07
C ARG A 102 9.99 8.45 -6.33
N MET A 103 11.06 8.09 -7.04
CA MET A 103 12.19 7.37 -6.44
C MET A 103 12.85 8.15 -5.30
N SER A 104 12.87 9.48 -5.37
CA SER A 104 13.43 10.34 -4.31
C SER A 104 12.62 10.33 -3.01
N GLN A 105 11.38 9.88 -3.09
CA GLN A 105 10.42 9.84 -1.99
C GLN A 105 10.44 8.49 -1.26
N VAL A 106 10.98 7.44 -1.90
CA VAL A 106 10.80 6.05 -1.49
C VAL A 106 12.14 5.41 -1.10
N GLU A 107 12.15 4.73 0.04
CA GLU A 107 13.16 3.78 0.45
C GLU A 107 12.55 2.38 0.44
N LYS A 108 13.30 1.40 -0.07
CA LYS A 108 12.85 0.00 -0.11
C LYS A 108 13.86 -0.87 0.62
N SER A 109 13.40 -1.61 1.63
CA SER A 109 14.24 -2.55 2.37
C SER A 109 13.69 -3.94 2.29
N LYS A 110 14.45 -4.83 1.66
CA LYS A 110 14.11 -6.25 1.62
C LYS A 110 14.54 -6.89 2.93
N VAL A 111 13.59 -7.45 3.65
CA VAL A 111 13.81 -8.01 4.98
C VAL A 111 13.44 -9.50 5.01
N ASN A 112 13.97 -10.21 6.02
CA ASN A 112 13.52 -11.55 6.33
C ASN A 112 12.27 -11.41 7.19
N GLU A 113 11.16 -11.98 6.74
CA GLU A 113 9.84 -11.86 7.38
C GLU A 113 9.77 -12.36 8.82
N THR A 114 10.72 -13.20 9.24
CA THR A 114 10.77 -13.77 10.58
C THR A 114 11.86 -13.15 11.47
N ASN A 115 12.68 -12.24 10.94
CA ASN A 115 13.80 -11.64 11.65
C ASN A 115 13.47 -10.23 12.16
N GLN A 116 13.03 -10.14 13.42
CA GLN A 116 12.70 -8.86 14.06
C GLN A 116 13.89 -7.91 14.18
N THR A 117 15.08 -8.44 14.43
CA THR A 117 16.30 -7.62 14.55
C THR A 117 16.62 -6.91 13.23
N ASP A 118 16.45 -7.61 12.12
CA ASP A 118 16.69 -7.07 10.79
C ASP A 118 15.71 -5.94 10.46
N ILE A 119 14.44 -6.17 10.77
CA ILE A 119 13.36 -5.19 10.56
C ILE A 119 13.61 -3.95 11.43
N TYR A 120 13.93 -4.14 12.70
CA TYR A 120 14.23 -3.05 13.63
C TYR A 120 15.43 -2.22 13.15
N ARG A 121 16.48 -2.87 12.68
CA ARG A 121 17.67 -2.20 12.15
C ARG A 121 17.33 -1.28 10.97
N GLU A 122 16.51 -1.75 10.06
CA GLU A 122 16.10 -0.96 8.89
C GLU A 122 15.23 0.24 9.28
N ILE A 123 14.31 0.06 10.21
CA ILE A 123 13.48 1.14 10.73
C ILE A 123 14.35 2.20 11.41
N LYS A 124 15.29 1.77 12.26
CA LYS A 124 16.19 2.67 12.97
C LYS A 124 17.09 3.44 11.99
N ARG A 125 17.64 2.75 10.98
CA ARG A 125 18.45 3.39 9.95
C ARG A 125 17.67 4.52 9.26
N CYS A 126 16.46 4.24 8.84
CA CYS A 126 15.63 5.20 8.15
C CYS A 126 15.24 6.37 9.05
N TYR A 127 14.92 6.09 10.30
CA TYR A 127 14.62 7.11 11.31
C TYR A 127 15.78 8.11 11.47
N LEU A 128 17.01 7.60 11.52
CA LEU A 128 18.20 8.45 11.63
C LEU A 128 18.45 9.24 10.35
N GLU A 129 18.28 8.63 9.19
CA GLU A 129 18.43 9.30 7.90
C GLU A 129 17.41 10.42 7.70
N TRP A 130 16.21 10.25 8.23
CA TRP A 130 15.15 11.27 8.18
C TRP A 130 15.33 12.39 9.20
N GLY A 131 16.40 12.37 9.99
CA GLY A 131 16.70 13.41 10.98
C GLY A 131 15.91 13.30 12.27
N LYS A 132 15.61 12.09 12.71
CA LYS A 132 14.89 11.79 13.96
C LYS A 132 13.55 12.54 14.07
N PRO A 133 12.63 12.32 13.14
CA PRO A 133 11.34 13.03 13.15
C PRO A 133 10.52 12.71 14.41
N GLU A 134 9.74 13.69 14.87
CA GLU A 134 8.89 13.53 16.04
C GLU A 134 7.74 12.56 15.81
N LYS A 135 7.22 12.51 14.58
CA LYS A 135 6.09 11.65 14.21
C LYS A 135 6.41 10.82 12.98
N ILE A 136 6.17 9.53 13.10
CA ILE A 136 6.21 8.58 11.99
C ILE A 136 4.92 7.77 12.04
N TYR A 137 4.22 7.69 10.90
CA TYR A 137 3.08 6.81 10.76
C TYR A 137 3.58 5.44 10.32
N ILE A 138 3.01 4.39 10.90
CA ILE A 138 3.41 3.01 10.62
C ILE A 138 2.17 2.21 10.23
N ASP A 139 2.24 1.55 9.07
CA ASP A 139 1.20 0.67 8.57
C ASP A 139 1.75 -0.75 8.45
N PHE A 140 1.34 -1.62 9.36
CA PHE A 140 1.71 -3.03 9.37
C PHE A 140 0.58 -3.97 8.94
N THR A 141 -0.51 -3.44 8.38
CA THR A 141 -1.68 -4.25 8.03
C THR A 141 -1.40 -5.37 7.04
N GLY A 142 -0.46 -5.17 6.12
CA GLY A 142 -0.10 -6.17 5.11
C GLY A 142 1.11 -7.01 5.45
N GLY A 143 1.76 -6.76 6.58
CA GLY A 143 3.02 -7.41 6.93
C GLY A 143 2.86 -8.67 7.78
N THR A 144 3.98 -9.33 8.05
CA THR A 144 4.04 -10.47 8.95
C THR A 144 3.93 -10.02 10.41
N LYS A 145 3.67 -10.97 11.31
CA LYS A 145 3.63 -10.70 12.74
C LYS A 145 4.97 -10.15 13.26
N ALA A 146 6.08 -10.63 12.73
CA ALA A 146 7.42 -10.13 13.08
C ALA A 146 7.58 -8.65 12.71
N MET A 147 7.07 -8.24 11.56
CA MET A 147 7.07 -6.85 11.12
C MET A 147 6.24 -5.96 12.04
N SER A 148 5.07 -6.43 12.48
CA SER A 148 4.18 -5.64 13.32
C SER A 148 4.66 -5.53 14.77
N THR A 149 5.57 -6.39 15.21
CA THR A 149 6.12 -6.37 16.59
C THR A 149 7.53 -5.77 16.67
N ALA A 150 8.14 -5.51 15.56
CA ALA A 150 9.47 -4.89 15.51
C ALA A 150 9.39 -3.41 15.82
#